data_cbbc3a7dd668565ed98edb436ea38801
#
_entry.id   cbbc3a7dd668565ed98edb436ea38801
#
_cell.length_a   1.000
_cell.length_b   1.000
_cell.length_c   1.000
_cell.angle_alpha   90.00
_cell.angle_beta   90.00
_cell.angle_gamma   90.00
#
_symmetry.space_group_name_H-M   'P 1'
#
loop_
_entity.id
_entity.type
_entity.pdbx_description
1 polymer ?
#
loop_
_entity_poly.entity_id
_entity_poly.type
_entity_poly.pdbx_seq_one_letter_code
_entity_poly.pdbx_strand_id
1 'polypeptide(L)'
;MRLRNGKKIEEDVVVIFDVETTGLVPKRKEYRGAKTELQSKSYYYDVPLPDFPYITQLCFVIYDLATDRVLYLYSNYVKLPEGIDISKEASEKTGITREICEEKGVPIVDALIAFYRAVHRASRIIAHNYEFDHTVISIEMKRNMKDARFRRSCPNADRILTSDYLYSRNIRTFCTMRAFTNICKIFYAGKTSGAYKWPRLEEVHHFLFGYKPENLHDAEVDVMTCLKCYLYLFSPPAPPMLG
;
A
#
# COMPACT_ATOMS: atom_id res chain seq x y z
N MET A 1 2.17 -30.36 -4.60
CA MET A 1 0.75 -30.01 -4.39
C MET A 1 0.34 -30.58 -3.04
N ARG A 2 0.21 -29.75 -2.00
CA ARG A 2 -0.18 -30.18 -0.64
C ARG A 2 -1.68 -29.98 -0.46
N LEU A 3 -2.36 -30.96 0.13
CA LEU A 3 -3.77 -30.88 0.50
C LEU A 3 -3.86 -30.69 2.03
N ARG A 4 -4.60 -29.71 2.50
CA ARG A 4 -5.00 -29.58 3.90
C ARG A 4 -6.49 -29.89 3.97
N ASN A 5 -6.87 -30.95 4.69
CA ASN A 5 -8.26 -31.41 4.84
C ASN A 5 -8.97 -31.74 3.51
N GLY A 6 -8.29 -32.34 2.53
CA GLY A 6 -8.89 -32.74 1.25
C GLY A 6 -9.28 -31.63 0.30
N LYS A 7 -9.06 -30.36 0.66
CA LYS A 7 -9.19 -29.21 -0.25
C LYS A 7 -7.83 -28.88 -0.87
N LYS A 8 -7.84 -28.61 -2.17
CA LYS A 8 -6.70 -28.04 -2.88
C LYS A 8 -6.25 -26.81 -2.09
N ILE A 9 -5.00 -26.80 -1.61
CA ILE A 9 -4.42 -25.59 -1.02
C ILE A 9 -4.27 -24.64 -2.22
N GLU A 10 -5.18 -23.70 -2.38
CA GLU A 10 -4.90 -22.49 -3.13
C GLU A 10 -3.71 -21.87 -2.41
N GLU A 11 -2.65 -21.62 -3.15
CA GLU A 11 -1.47 -20.96 -2.64
C GLU A 11 -1.94 -19.67 -1.96
N ASP A 12 -1.82 -19.60 -0.64
CA ASP A 12 -2.29 -18.47 0.15
C ASP A 12 -1.23 -17.35 0.07
N VAL A 13 -1.02 -16.91 -1.17
CA VAL A 13 -0.04 -15.88 -1.50
C VAL A 13 -0.64 -14.53 -1.22
N VAL A 14 0.05 -13.72 -0.44
CA VAL A 14 -0.33 -12.34 -0.17
C VAL A 14 0.68 -11.37 -0.77
N VAL A 15 0.22 -10.18 -1.14
CA VAL A 15 1.06 -9.08 -1.56
C VAL A 15 0.89 -7.95 -0.56
N ILE A 16 1.99 -7.56 0.09
CA ILE A 16 2.06 -6.37 0.94
C ILE A 16 2.77 -5.30 0.12
N PHE A 17 2.24 -4.08 0.11
CA PHE A 17 2.79 -3.00 -0.69
C PHE A 17 2.71 -1.65 0.02
N ASP A 18 3.59 -0.76 -0.39
CA ASP A 18 3.69 0.62 0.08
C ASP A 18 4.25 1.51 -1.03
N VAL A 19 3.90 2.79 -1.03
CA VAL A 19 4.43 3.77 -1.97
C VAL A 19 4.86 5.04 -1.24
N GLU A 20 6.05 5.54 -1.61
CA GLU A 20 6.42 6.92 -1.33
C GLU A 20 6.07 7.81 -2.52
N THR A 21 5.76 9.06 -2.25
CA THR A 21 5.14 9.94 -3.25
C THR A 21 5.69 11.35 -3.19
N THR A 22 5.45 12.13 -4.26
CA THR A 22 5.83 13.56 -4.31
C THR A 22 5.06 14.45 -3.32
N GLY A 23 4.00 13.93 -2.68
CA GLY A 23 3.17 14.67 -1.74
C GLY A 23 1.90 13.90 -1.36
N LEU A 24 0.92 14.59 -0.80
CA LEU A 24 -0.32 13.96 -0.34
C LEU A 24 -1.39 13.95 -1.43
N VAL A 25 -2.29 12.98 -1.35
CA VAL A 25 -3.52 12.97 -2.15
C VAL A 25 -4.38 14.18 -1.78
N PRO A 26 -4.96 14.91 -2.75
CA PRO A 26 -5.78 16.09 -2.52
C PRO A 26 -6.91 15.83 -1.52
N LYS A 27 -7.12 16.77 -0.59
CA LYS A 27 -8.17 16.66 0.40
C LYS A 27 -9.53 16.98 -0.19
N ARG A 28 -10.56 16.23 0.18
CA ARG A 28 -11.95 16.39 -0.26
C ARG A 28 -12.49 17.84 -0.15
N LYS A 29 -11.97 18.65 0.77
CA LYS A 29 -12.40 20.06 0.96
C LYS A 29 -11.97 21.00 -0.14
N GLU A 30 -10.93 20.67 -0.88
CA GLU A 30 -10.35 21.50 -1.95
C GLU A 30 -11.17 21.41 -3.24
N TYR A 31 -11.96 20.35 -3.39
CA TYR A 31 -12.83 20.10 -4.55
C TYR A 31 -14.31 20.08 -4.16
N ARG A 32 -14.83 21.20 -3.61
CA ARG A 32 -16.21 21.30 -3.13
C ARG A 32 -17.22 21.40 -4.29
N GLY A 33 -17.61 20.27 -4.87
CA GLY A 33 -18.78 20.15 -5.77
C GLY A 33 -19.70 19.00 -5.40
N ALA A 34 -19.27 18.09 -4.54
CA ALA A 34 -20.01 16.87 -4.21
C ALA A 34 -21.12 17.14 -3.17
N LYS A 35 -22.38 16.99 -3.57
CA LYS A 35 -23.57 17.26 -2.72
C LYS A 35 -24.13 16.03 -2.00
N THR A 36 -23.64 14.80 -2.25
CA THR A 36 -24.21 13.57 -1.66
C THR A 36 -23.14 12.54 -1.30
N GLU A 37 -23.47 11.60 -0.38
CA GLU A 37 -22.63 10.49 0.05
C GLU A 37 -22.28 9.49 -1.08
N LEU A 38 -23.18 9.34 -2.08
CA LEU A 38 -22.92 8.57 -3.30
C LEU A 38 -21.83 9.22 -4.16
N GLN A 39 -21.75 10.56 -4.17
CA GLN A 39 -20.69 11.31 -4.83
C GLN A 39 -19.35 11.21 -4.09
N SER A 40 -19.35 10.78 -2.82
CA SER A 40 -18.10 10.58 -2.05
C SER A 40 -17.28 9.39 -2.55
N LYS A 41 -17.91 8.38 -3.16
CA LYS A 41 -17.23 7.27 -3.83
C LYS A 41 -16.68 7.66 -5.21
N SER A 42 -17.18 8.74 -5.82
CA SER A 42 -16.70 9.27 -7.10
C SER A 42 -15.70 10.43 -6.95
N TYR A 43 -15.34 10.78 -5.74
CA TYR A 43 -14.50 11.94 -5.42
C TYR A 43 -13.20 12.03 -6.23
N TYR A 44 -12.54 10.88 -6.45
CA TYR A 44 -11.32 10.83 -7.24
C TYR A 44 -11.54 10.91 -8.75
N TYR A 45 -12.79 10.84 -9.22
CA TYR A 45 -13.10 11.00 -10.65
C TYR A 45 -13.15 12.46 -11.09
N ASP A 46 -13.41 13.39 -10.16
CA ASP A 46 -13.56 14.80 -10.43
C ASP A 46 -12.24 15.59 -10.28
N VAL A 47 -11.20 14.96 -9.67
CA VAL A 47 -9.88 15.58 -9.51
C VAL A 47 -9.06 15.30 -10.77
N PRO A 48 -8.48 16.33 -11.42
CA PRO A 48 -7.60 16.14 -12.56
C PRO A 48 -6.41 15.24 -12.23
N LEU A 49 -6.05 14.33 -13.11
CA LEU A 49 -4.93 13.40 -12.89
C LEU A 49 -3.61 14.09 -12.51
N PRO A 50 -3.25 15.27 -13.09
CA PRO A 50 -2.03 15.97 -12.71
C PRO A 50 -1.99 16.44 -11.26
N ASP A 51 -3.16 16.66 -10.63
CA ASP A 51 -3.24 17.18 -9.25
C ASP A 51 -2.97 16.09 -8.19
N PHE A 52 -2.91 14.82 -8.59
CA PHE A 52 -2.51 13.74 -7.70
C PHE A 52 -0.98 13.65 -7.60
N PRO A 53 -0.45 13.18 -6.46
CA PRO A 53 0.98 12.94 -6.31
C PRO A 53 1.47 11.87 -7.30
N TYR A 54 2.76 11.87 -7.57
CA TYR A 54 3.47 10.87 -8.36
C TYR A 54 4.21 9.92 -7.42
N ILE A 55 4.36 8.66 -7.81
CA ILE A 55 5.13 7.69 -7.06
C ILE A 55 6.63 8.01 -7.18
N THR A 56 7.32 8.11 -6.05
CA THR A 56 8.78 8.27 -5.97
C THR A 56 9.49 6.97 -5.62
N GLN A 57 8.83 6.06 -4.88
CA GLN A 57 9.29 4.70 -4.61
C GLN A 57 8.08 3.77 -4.59
N LEU A 58 8.20 2.59 -5.17
CA LEU A 58 7.23 1.50 -5.05
C LEU A 58 7.94 0.29 -4.46
N CYS A 59 7.39 -0.21 -3.37
CA CYS A 59 7.82 -1.46 -2.78
C CYS A 59 6.65 -2.42 -2.64
N PHE A 60 6.90 -3.72 -2.88
CA PHE A 60 5.97 -4.78 -2.51
C PHE A 60 6.71 -6.09 -2.26
N VAL A 61 6.15 -6.89 -1.37
CA VAL A 61 6.59 -8.25 -1.11
C VAL A 61 5.49 -9.24 -1.47
N ILE A 62 5.87 -10.31 -2.16
CA ILE A 62 5.02 -11.49 -2.39
C ILE A 62 5.40 -12.51 -1.34
N TYR A 63 4.44 -12.88 -0.49
CA TYR A 63 4.67 -13.76 0.64
C TYR A 63 3.72 -14.97 0.59
N ASP A 64 4.25 -16.16 0.84
CA ASP A 64 3.49 -17.40 0.91
C ASP A 64 3.21 -17.75 2.37
N LEU A 65 1.96 -17.61 2.78
CA LEU A 65 1.49 -17.93 4.13
C LEU A 65 1.56 -19.43 4.45
N ALA A 66 1.52 -20.30 3.43
CA ALA A 66 1.56 -21.74 3.64
C ALA A 66 2.96 -22.26 3.95
N THR A 67 3.98 -21.63 3.37
CA THR A 67 5.39 -22.01 3.56
C THR A 67 6.16 -21.06 4.46
N ASP A 68 5.52 -19.95 4.88
CA ASP A 68 6.13 -18.88 5.71
C ASP A 68 7.38 -18.29 5.07
N ARG A 69 7.28 -17.93 3.76
CA ARG A 69 8.44 -17.45 2.97
C ARG A 69 8.13 -16.24 2.13
N VAL A 70 9.10 -15.35 2.07
CA VAL A 70 9.16 -14.32 1.02
C VAL A 70 9.48 -15.02 -0.31
N LEU A 71 8.57 -14.90 -1.27
CA LEU A 71 8.76 -15.41 -2.63
C LEU A 71 9.44 -14.40 -3.53
N TYR A 72 9.17 -13.11 -3.31
CA TYR A 72 9.75 -12.02 -4.10
C TYR A 72 9.63 -10.71 -3.35
N LEU A 73 10.66 -9.90 -3.40
CA LEU A 73 10.68 -8.52 -2.91
C LEU A 73 11.04 -7.61 -4.08
N TYR A 74 10.23 -6.59 -4.28
CA TYR A 74 10.46 -5.50 -5.23
C TYR A 74 10.57 -4.19 -4.46
N SER A 75 11.65 -3.46 -4.66
CA SER A 75 11.86 -2.13 -4.08
C SER A 75 12.63 -1.28 -5.09
N ASN A 76 12.00 -0.26 -5.64
CA ASN A 76 12.65 0.62 -6.60
C ASN A 76 12.14 2.07 -6.48
N TYR A 77 13.08 3.00 -6.60
CA TYR A 77 12.75 4.38 -6.91
C TYR A 77 12.16 4.49 -8.30
N VAL A 78 11.39 5.52 -8.55
CA VAL A 78 10.67 5.74 -9.80
C VAL A 78 11.09 7.08 -10.41
N LYS A 79 11.40 7.08 -11.71
CA LYS A 79 11.68 8.29 -12.46
C LYS A 79 10.45 9.17 -12.53
N LEU A 80 10.61 10.43 -12.12
CA LEU A 80 9.54 11.42 -12.21
C LEU A 80 9.46 12.04 -13.61
N PRO A 81 8.26 12.43 -14.07
CA PRO A 81 8.11 13.22 -15.27
C PRO A 81 8.87 14.57 -15.16
N GLU A 82 9.19 15.14 -16.32
CA GLU A 82 9.78 16.47 -16.38
C GLU A 82 8.86 17.51 -15.74
N GLY A 83 9.44 18.46 -14.98
CA GLY A 83 8.69 19.51 -14.29
C GLY A 83 7.91 19.08 -13.05
N ILE A 84 8.01 17.82 -12.62
CA ILE A 84 7.41 17.35 -11.37
C ILE A 84 8.46 17.36 -10.26
N ASP A 85 8.19 18.12 -9.20
CA ASP A 85 9.03 18.20 -8.01
C ASP A 85 8.41 17.42 -6.83
N ILE A 86 9.27 17.05 -5.88
CA ILE A 86 8.87 16.44 -4.61
C ILE A 86 8.65 17.57 -3.61
N SER A 87 7.51 17.55 -2.89
CA SER A 87 7.29 18.54 -1.85
C SER A 87 8.38 18.45 -0.77
N LYS A 88 8.70 19.58 -0.16
CA LYS A 88 9.71 19.65 0.89
C LYS A 88 9.39 18.68 2.03
N GLU A 89 8.13 18.63 2.45
CA GLU A 89 7.65 17.76 3.52
C GLU A 89 7.80 16.28 3.16
N ALA A 90 7.54 15.90 1.90
CA ALA A 90 7.70 14.53 1.44
C ALA A 90 9.20 14.16 1.42
N SER A 91 10.05 15.02 0.85
CA SER A 91 11.49 14.78 0.80
C SER A 91 12.14 14.71 2.20
N GLU A 92 11.76 15.60 3.12
CA GLU A 92 12.25 15.57 4.50
C GLU A 92 11.83 14.30 5.25
N LYS A 93 10.63 13.78 4.94
CA LYS A 93 10.09 12.59 5.58
C LYS A 93 10.73 11.30 5.06
N THR A 94 10.91 11.19 3.74
CA THR A 94 11.33 9.95 3.07
C THR A 94 12.83 9.91 2.76
N GLY A 95 13.49 11.07 2.76
CA GLY A 95 14.86 11.22 2.26
C GLY A 95 14.98 11.14 0.74
N ILE A 96 13.85 11.00 0.01
CA ILE A 96 13.86 10.87 -1.45
C ILE A 96 13.91 12.26 -2.06
N THR A 97 14.86 12.46 -2.98
CA THR A 97 15.01 13.70 -3.76
C THR A 97 14.78 13.41 -5.24
N ARG A 98 14.60 14.49 -6.03
CA ARG A 98 14.47 14.37 -7.48
C ARG A 98 15.70 13.72 -8.10
N GLU A 99 16.90 14.06 -7.61
CA GLU A 99 18.17 13.49 -8.08
C GLU A 99 18.21 11.98 -7.87
N ILE A 100 17.77 11.49 -6.70
CA ILE A 100 17.67 10.05 -6.43
C ILE A 100 16.72 9.38 -7.42
N CYS A 101 15.56 9.99 -7.70
CA CYS A 101 14.61 9.47 -8.67
C CYS A 101 15.18 9.45 -10.10
N GLU A 102 15.97 10.44 -10.48
CA GLU A 102 16.63 10.50 -11.80
C GLU A 102 17.75 9.50 -11.95
N GLU A 103 18.63 9.39 -10.95
CA GLU A 103 19.82 8.54 -11.00
C GLU A 103 19.50 7.06 -10.82
N LYS A 104 18.62 6.73 -9.87
CA LYS A 104 18.35 5.36 -9.43
C LYS A 104 16.96 4.85 -9.84
N GLY A 105 16.08 5.74 -10.28
CA GLY A 105 14.70 5.39 -10.57
C GLY A 105 14.55 4.56 -11.83
N VAL A 106 13.59 3.62 -11.80
CA VAL A 106 13.13 2.89 -12.97
C VAL A 106 11.97 3.66 -13.64
N PRO A 107 11.69 3.43 -14.93
CA PRO A 107 10.47 3.94 -15.54
C PRO A 107 9.22 3.48 -14.78
N ILE A 108 8.26 4.38 -14.54
CA ILE A 108 7.02 4.05 -13.82
C ILE A 108 6.28 2.86 -14.46
N VAL A 109 6.29 2.74 -15.79
CA VAL A 109 5.67 1.63 -16.52
C VAL A 109 6.24 0.28 -16.08
N ASP A 110 7.55 0.19 -15.84
CA ASP A 110 8.20 -1.06 -15.40
C ASP A 110 7.77 -1.43 -13.98
N ALA A 111 7.72 -0.45 -13.08
CA ALA A 111 7.25 -0.63 -11.71
C ALA A 111 5.78 -1.09 -11.67
N LEU A 112 4.92 -0.45 -12.46
CA LEU A 112 3.50 -0.81 -12.53
C LEU A 112 3.26 -2.18 -13.16
N ILE A 113 4.05 -2.59 -14.17
CA ILE A 113 3.98 -3.95 -14.75
C ILE A 113 4.37 -4.99 -13.69
N ALA A 114 5.42 -4.74 -12.90
CA ALA A 114 5.84 -5.64 -11.83
C ALA A 114 4.72 -5.78 -10.78
N PHE A 115 4.14 -4.68 -10.32
CA PHE A 115 3.04 -4.68 -9.36
C PHE A 115 1.78 -5.36 -9.91
N TYR A 116 1.41 -5.07 -11.15
CA TYR A 116 0.29 -5.73 -11.83
C TYR A 116 0.41 -7.25 -11.79
N ARG A 117 1.60 -7.78 -12.11
CA ARG A 117 1.88 -9.23 -12.05
C ARG A 117 1.81 -9.79 -10.64
N ALA A 118 2.24 -9.02 -9.64
CA ALA A 118 2.16 -9.41 -8.24
C ALA A 118 0.69 -9.54 -7.79
N VAL A 119 -0.17 -8.55 -8.10
CA VAL A 119 -1.60 -8.59 -7.76
C VAL A 119 -2.29 -9.82 -8.35
N HIS A 120 -1.94 -10.24 -9.57
CA HIS A 120 -2.53 -11.43 -10.21
C HIS A 120 -2.11 -12.76 -9.56
N ARG A 121 -1.11 -12.76 -8.71
CA ARG A 121 -0.67 -13.93 -7.93
C ARG A 121 -1.25 -13.96 -6.53
N ALA A 122 -1.89 -12.87 -6.10
CA ALA A 122 -2.31 -12.69 -4.73
C ALA A 122 -3.72 -13.26 -4.48
N SER A 123 -3.90 -13.92 -3.35
CA SER A 123 -5.21 -14.16 -2.74
C SER A 123 -5.66 -12.95 -1.90
N ARG A 124 -4.70 -12.12 -1.49
CA ARG A 124 -4.95 -10.90 -0.71
C ARG A 124 -3.88 -9.84 -0.99
N ILE A 125 -4.31 -8.59 -1.07
CA ILE A 125 -3.43 -7.42 -1.14
C ILE A 125 -3.58 -6.58 0.14
N ILE A 126 -2.46 -6.15 0.70
CA ILE A 126 -2.35 -5.62 2.06
C ILE A 126 -1.50 -4.35 2.04
N ALA A 127 -1.95 -3.31 2.75
CA ALA A 127 -1.13 -2.13 3.02
C ALA A 127 -1.45 -1.54 4.40
N HIS A 128 -0.57 -0.69 4.91
CA HIS A 128 -0.87 0.14 6.07
C HIS A 128 -1.42 1.49 5.59
N ASN A 129 -2.69 1.80 5.89
CA ASN A 129 -3.45 2.88 5.24
C ASN A 129 -3.73 2.60 3.75
N TYR A 130 -4.19 1.38 3.47
CA TYR A 130 -4.48 0.83 2.15
C TYR A 130 -5.12 1.82 1.15
N GLU A 131 -5.98 2.72 1.62
CA GLU A 131 -6.71 3.65 0.75
C GLU A 131 -5.78 4.67 0.08
N PHE A 132 -4.72 5.10 0.75
CA PHE A 132 -3.73 6.01 0.19
C PHE A 132 -2.97 5.33 -0.96
N ASP A 133 -2.32 4.22 -0.67
CA ASP A 133 -1.47 3.49 -1.64
C ASP A 133 -2.28 2.99 -2.83
N HIS A 134 -3.47 2.43 -2.55
CA HIS A 134 -4.44 2.02 -3.55
C HIS A 134 -4.81 3.16 -4.50
N THR A 135 -5.08 4.35 -3.96
CA THR A 135 -5.47 5.52 -4.75
C THR A 135 -4.33 5.95 -5.66
N VAL A 136 -3.12 6.12 -5.10
CA VAL A 136 -1.97 6.58 -5.87
C VAL A 136 -1.62 5.60 -6.99
N ILE A 137 -1.56 4.30 -6.70
CA ILE A 137 -1.29 3.29 -7.73
C ILE A 137 -2.38 3.28 -8.80
N SER A 138 -3.67 3.38 -8.41
CA SER A 138 -4.78 3.43 -9.38
C SER A 138 -4.69 4.64 -10.30
N ILE A 139 -4.27 5.79 -9.79
CA ILE A 139 -4.05 7.01 -10.56
C ILE A 139 -2.87 6.83 -11.51
N GLU A 140 -1.74 6.29 -11.04
CA GLU A 140 -0.59 6.02 -11.91
C GLU A 140 -0.92 5.02 -13.02
N MET A 141 -1.69 3.98 -12.74
CA MET A 141 -2.16 3.06 -13.78
C MET A 141 -3.00 3.79 -14.84
N LYS A 142 -3.93 4.68 -14.43
CA LYS A 142 -4.73 5.48 -15.36
C LYS A 142 -3.87 6.44 -16.19
N ARG A 143 -2.89 7.13 -15.58
CA ARG A 143 -1.96 8.03 -16.28
C ARG A 143 -1.23 7.31 -17.43
N ASN A 144 -0.84 6.07 -17.17
CA ASN A 144 -0.01 5.27 -18.08
C ASN A 144 -0.82 4.45 -19.10
N MET A 145 -2.16 4.51 -19.10
CA MET A 145 -3.00 3.82 -20.10
C MET A 145 -2.78 4.30 -21.55
N LYS A 146 -2.11 5.44 -21.74
CA LYS A 146 -1.71 5.91 -23.10
C LYS A 146 -0.50 5.14 -23.64
N ASP A 147 0.35 4.58 -22.79
CA ASP A 147 1.52 3.79 -23.18
C ASP A 147 1.09 2.45 -23.79
N ALA A 148 1.52 2.19 -25.01
CA ALA A 148 1.14 0.98 -25.77
C ALA A 148 1.76 -0.30 -25.17
N ARG A 149 2.99 -0.21 -24.60
CA ARG A 149 3.66 -1.32 -23.92
C ARG A 149 2.93 -1.67 -22.64
N PHE A 150 2.54 -0.63 -21.85
CA PHE A 150 1.79 -0.82 -20.63
C PHE A 150 0.44 -1.49 -20.87
N ARG A 151 -0.36 -0.99 -21.83
CA ARG A 151 -1.66 -1.61 -22.18
C ARG A 151 -1.55 -3.06 -22.60
N ARG A 152 -0.53 -3.40 -23.40
CA ARG A 152 -0.30 -4.80 -23.84
C ARG A 152 0.12 -5.70 -22.67
N SER A 153 0.94 -5.18 -21.77
CA SER A 153 1.45 -5.95 -20.61
C SER A 153 0.45 -6.07 -19.47
N CYS A 154 -0.45 -5.08 -19.34
CA CYS A 154 -1.37 -4.94 -18.22
C CYS A 154 -2.80 -4.65 -18.73
N PRO A 155 -3.47 -5.62 -19.37
CA PRO A 155 -4.86 -5.45 -19.77
C PRO A 155 -5.74 -5.20 -18.56
N ASN A 156 -6.65 -4.21 -18.64
CA ASN A 156 -7.51 -3.75 -17.53
C ASN A 156 -6.75 -3.16 -16.32
N ALA A 157 -5.54 -2.61 -16.51
CA ALA A 157 -4.77 -2.00 -15.43
C ALA A 157 -5.53 -0.89 -14.70
N ASP A 158 -6.33 -0.10 -15.42
CA ASP A 158 -7.19 0.95 -14.88
C ASP A 158 -8.29 0.43 -13.92
N ARG A 159 -8.54 -0.88 -13.91
CA ARG A 159 -9.57 -1.54 -13.11
C ARG A 159 -9.05 -2.57 -12.11
N ILE A 160 -7.78 -2.95 -12.19
CA ILE A 160 -7.19 -4.06 -11.43
C ILE A 160 -7.39 -3.94 -9.90
N LEU A 161 -7.45 -2.73 -9.38
CA LEU A 161 -7.66 -2.47 -7.96
C LEU A 161 -9.11 -2.09 -7.63
N THR A 162 -10.05 -2.11 -8.60
CA THR A 162 -11.47 -1.87 -8.29
C THR A 162 -12.07 -3.03 -7.51
N SER A 163 -13.03 -2.74 -6.64
CA SER A 163 -13.71 -3.77 -5.82
C SER A 163 -14.30 -4.88 -6.67
N ASP A 164 -14.93 -4.55 -7.81
CA ASP A 164 -15.54 -5.52 -8.72
C ASP A 164 -14.50 -6.44 -9.37
N TYR A 165 -13.37 -5.88 -9.79
CA TYR A 165 -12.29 -6.67 -10.38
C TYR A 165 -11.67 -7.60 -9.35
N LEU A 166 -11.33 -7.10 -8.18
CA LEU A 166 -10.74 -7.89 -7.10
C LEU A 166 -11.69 -9.00 -6.65
N TYR A 167 -12.99 -8.68 -6.50
CA TYR A 167 -14.01 -9.67 -6.17
C TYR A 167 -14.12 -10.76 -7.24
N SER A 168 -14.15 -10.39 -8.53
CA SER A 168 -14.22 -11.36 -9.64
C SER A 168 -13.00 -12.30 -9.71
N ARG A 169 -11.87 -11.91 -9.13
CA ARG A 169 -10.63 -12.68 -9.04
C ARG A 169 -10.43 -13.36 -7.69
N ASN A 170 -11.40 -13.26 -6.78
CA ASN A 170 -11.29 -13.76 -5.40
C ASN A 170 -10.08 -13.19 -4.64
N ILE A 171 -9.68 -11.95 -4.96
CA ILE A 171 -8.61 -11.23 -4.28
C ILE A 171 -9.24 -10.36 -3.19
N ARG A 172 -8.79 -10.53 -1.95
CA ARG A 172 -9.25 -9.73 -0.81
C ARG A 172 -8.32 -8.56 -0.57
N THR A 173 -8.86 -7.49 0.00
CA THR A 173 -8.06 -6.36 0.48
C THR A 173 -7.96 -6.38 1.99
N PHE A 174 -6.86 -5.88 2.53
CA PHE A 174 -6.68 -5.77 3.98
C PHE A 174 -5.89 -4.50 4.33
N CYS A 175 -6.39 -3.77 5.32
CA CYS A 175 -5.75 -2.57 5.84
C CYS A 175 -5.31 -2.82 7.29
N THR A 176 -4.01 -2.91 7.52
CA THR A 176 -3.47 -3.13 8.87
C THR A 176 -3.79 -1.96 9.82
N MET A 177 -3.78 -0.71 9.33
CA MET A 177 -4.15 0.47 10.11
C MET A 177 -5.57 0.32 10.71
N ARG A 178 -6.55 -0.03 9.87
CA ARG A 178 -7.94 -0.20 10.34
C ARG A 178 -8.10 -1.41 11.26
N ALA A 179 -7.43 -2.52 10.95
CA ALA A 179 -7.48 -3.73 11.77
C ALA A 179 -6.93 -3.50 13.18
N PHE A 180 -5.85 -2.72 13.30
CA PHE A 180 -5.22 -2.45 14.60
C PHE A 180 -5.83 -1.28 15.37
N THR A 181 -6.76 -0.51 14.82
CA THR A 181 -7.37 0.64 15.51
C THR A 181 -7.99 0.24 16.86
N ASN A 182 -8.82 -0.81 16.86
CA ASN A 182 -9.46 -1.29 18.08
C ASN A 182 -8.58 -2.21 18.94
N ILE A 183 -7.44 -2.64 18.42
CA ILE A 183 -6.45 -3.45 19.16
C ILE A 183 -5.52 -2.53 19.93
N CYS A 184 -4.93 -1.54 19.26
CA CYS A 184 -4.01 -0.57 19.89
C CYS A 184 -4.73 0.42 20.84
N LYS A 185 -6.00 0.76 20.56
CA LYS A 185 -6.84 1.66 21.37
C LYS A 185 -6.18 3.00 21.71
N ILE A 186 -5.50 3.62 20.74
CA ILE A 186 -4.80 4.88 20.91
C ILE A 186 -5.81 6.03 20.79
N PHE A 187 -5.89 6.90 21.76
CA PHE A 187 -6.70 8.11 21.69
C PHE A 187 -5.97 9.25 20.96
N TYR A 188 -6.73 10.20 20.45
CA TYR A 188 -6.18 11.46 19.96
C TYR A 188 -5.50 12.22 21.10
N ALA A 189 -4.48 13.01 20.79
CA ALA A 189 -3.75 13.80 21.78
C ALA A 189 -4.68 14.63 22.67
N GLY A 190 -4.50 14.55 23.97
CA GLY A 190 -5.31 15.25 24.99
C GLY A 190 -6.71 14.63 25.25
N LYS A 191 -7.05 13.47 24.66
CA LYS A 191 -8.30 12.74 24.90
C LYS A 191 -8.04 11.44 25.64
N THR A 192 -8.95 11.09 26.56
CA THR A 192 -8.94 9.84 27.33
C THR A 192 -10.19 9.00 27.10
N SER A 193 -11.10 9.47 26.22
CA SER A 193 -12.35 8.79 25.88
C SER A 193 -12.79 9.14 24.46
N GLY A 194 -13.73 8.39 23.91
CA GLY A 194 -14.26 8.58 22.55
C GLY A 194 -13.65 7.60 21.53
N ALA A 195 -13.66 7.99 20.26
CA ALA A 195 -13.12 7.17 19.19
C ALA A 195 -11.58 7.09 19.24
N TYR A 196 -11.06 5.91 18.95
CA TYR A 196 -9.62 5.71 18.78
C TYR A 196 -9.16 6.33 17.46
N LYS A 197 -7.93 6.88 17.46
CA LYS A 197 -7.30 7.32 16.22
C LYS A 197 -6.81 6.11 15.41
N TRP A 198 -6.65 6.30 14.14
CA TRP A 198 -5.93 5.35 13.30
C TRP A 198 -4.45 5.32 13.70
N PRO A 199 -3.91 4.15 14.09
CA PRO A 199 -2.51 4.07 14.50
C PRO A 199 -1.58 4.21 13.29
N ARG A 200 -0.42 4.83 13.50
CA ARG A 200 0.69 4.77 12.54
C ARG A 200 1.31 3.39 12.55
N LEU A 201 2.03 3.03 11.51
CA LEU A 201 2.70 1.73 11.43
C LEU A 201 3.69 1.52 12.58
N GLU A 202 4.46 2.56 12.95
CA GLU A 202 5.36 2.55 14.10
C GLU A 202 4.65 2.28 15.44
N GLU A 203 3.45 2.82 15.59
CA GLU A 203 2.66 2.65 16.82
C GLU A 203 2.12 1.22 16.93
N VAL A 204 1.68 0.65 15.78
CA VAL A 204 1.28 -0.76 15.74
C VAL A 204 2.45 -1.66 16.08
N HIS A 205 3.60 -1.45 15.43
CA HIS A 205 4.78 -2.27 15.66
C HIS A 205 5.27 -2.15 17.11
N HIS A 206 5.32 -0.92 17.66
CA HIS A 206 5.69 -0.73 19.05
C HIS A 206 4.72 -1.42 20.03
N PHE A 207 3.41 -1.33 19.76
CA PHE A 207 2.40 -2.02 20.56
C PHE A 207 2.59 -3.54 20.58
N LEU A 208 2.93 -4.14 19.42
CA LEU A 208 3.05 -5.58 19.26
C LEU A 208 4.39 -6.14 19.79
N PHE A 209 5.48 -5.40 19.61
CA PHE A 209 6.83 -5.91 19.79
C PHE A 209 7.65 -5.15 20.86
N GLY A 210 7.12 -4.05 21.41
CA GLY A 210 7.76 -3.27 22.47
C GLY A 210 8.85 -2.29 22.01
N TYR A 211 9.15 -2.21 20.70
CA TYR A 211 10.14 -1.28 20.15
C TYR A 211 9.65 -0.68 18.83
N LYS A 212 10.23 0.46 18.45
CA LYS A 212 9.94 1.09 17.15
C LYS A 212 10.91 0.58 16.08
N PRO A 213 10.45 0.35 14.84
CA PRO A 213 11.36 0.05 13.75
C PRO A 213 12.28 1.25 13.48
N GLU A 214 13.51 0.95 13.06
CA GLU A 214 14.43 1.95 12.54
C GLU A 214 14.17 2.19 11.06
N ASN A 215 14.56 3.36 10.56
CA ASN A 215 14.48 3.73 9.13
C ASN A 215 13.09 3.64 8.50
N LEU A 216 12.03 3.91 9.27
CA LEU A 216 10.68 4.07 8.71
C LEU A 216 10.67 5.21 7.67
N HIS A 217 9.71 5.13 6.74
CA HIS A 217 9.60 5.98 5.56
C HIS A 217 10.60 5.65 4.43
N ASP A 218 11.22 4.48 4.53
CA ASP A 218 11.69 3.70 3.39
C ASP A 218 10.62 2.66 3.07
N ALA A 219 10.10 2.65 1.85
CA ALA A 219 8.98 1.77 1.50
C ALA A 219 9.30 0.28 1.69
N GLU A 220 10.57 -0.14 1.63
CA GLU A 220 10.95 -1.53 1.91
C GLU A 220 10.83 -1.86 3.40
N VAL A 221 11.29 -0.96 4.27
CA VAL A 221 11.16 -1.10 5.73
C VAL A 221 9.69 -1.11 6.12
N ASP A 222 8.87 -0.23 5.51
CA ASP A 222 7.45 -0.11 5.80
C ASP A 222 6.68 -1.36 5.33
N VAL A 223 6.98 -1.92 4.15
CA VAL A 223 6.40 -3.17 3.66
C VAL A 223 6.74 -4.35 4.57
N MET A 224 8.00 -4.50 4.98
CA MET A 224 8.41 -5.60 5.86
C MET A 224 7.85 -5.45 7.27
N THR A 225 7.76 -4.23 7.78
CA THR A 225 7.11 -3.93 9.06
C THR A 225 5.60 -4.22 9.00
N CYS A 226 4.94 -3.84 7.91
CA CYS A 226 3.53 -4.12 7.67
C CYS A 226 3.26 -5.64 7.58
N LEU A 227 4.13 -6.39 6.86
CA LEU A 227 4.08 -7.86 6.82
C LEU A 227 4.18 -8.45 8.22
N LYS A 228 5.16 -8.03 9.01
CA LYS A 228 5.36 -8.52 10.39
C LYS A 228 4.13 -8.27 11.27
N CYS A 229 3.55 -7.06 11.20
CA CYS A 229 2.32 -6.73 11.92
C CYS A 229 1.13 -7.57 11.42
N TYR A 230 1.02 -7.78 10.10
CA TYR A 230 -0.04 -8.60 9.52
C TYR A 230 0.04 -10.06 9.99
N LEU A 231 1.22 -10.67 9.95
CA LEU A 231 1.43 -12.05 10.39
C LEU A 231 1.09 -12.25 11.87
N TYR A 232 1.36 -11.26 12.71
CA TYR A 232 1.01 -11.31 14.13
C TYR A 232 -0.49 -11.55 14.37
N LEU A 233 -1.38 -11.06 13.51
CA LEU A 233 -2.83 -11.26 13.66
C LEU A 233 -3.26 -12.73 13.47
N PHE A 234 -2.46 -13.53 12.77
CA PHE A 234 -2.80 -14.91 12.41
C PHE A 234 -1.92 -15.95 13.11
N SER A 235 -0.80 -15.53 13.66
CA SER A 235 0.15 -16.36 14.39
C SER A 235 0.81 -15.52 15.48
N PRO A 236 0.06 -15.10 16.52
CA PRO A 236 0.67 -14.37 17.61
C PRO A 236 1.77 -15.24 18.23
N PRO A 237 2.94 -14.67 18.59
CA PRO A 237 3.96 -15.40 19.31
C PRO A 237 3.36 -15.95 20.60
N ALA A 238 3.82 -17.14 21.02
CA ALA A 238 3.43 -17.71 22.30
C ALA A 238 3.66 -16.65 23.40
N PRO A 239 2.73 -16.49 24.37
CA PRO A 239 2.93 -15.57 25.47
C PRO A 239 4.25 -15.92 26.16
N PRO A 240 5.04 -14.90 26.60
CA PRO A 240 6.26 -15.17 27.34
C PRO A 240 5.91 -16.09 28.52
N MET A 241 6.63 -17.20 28.64
CA MET A 241 6.47 -18.07 29.80
C MET A 241 6.83 -17.21 31.03
N LEU A 242 5.82 -16.92 31.84
CA LEU A 242 6.02 -16.30 33.14
C LEU A 242 6.84 -17.31 33.95
N GLY A 243 8.15 -17.04 34.03
CA GLY A 243 9.07 -17.74 34.94
C GLY A 243 8.91 -17.29 36.39
#